data_1e994346c080fb40a270823c6098becf
#
_entry.id   1e994346c080fb40a270823c6098becf
#
_cell.length_a   1.000
_cell.length_b   1.000
_cell.length_c   1.000
_cell.angle_alpha   90.00
_cell.angle_beta   90.00
_cell.angle_gamma   90.00
#
_symmetry.space_group_name_H-M   'P 1'
#
loop_
_entity.id
_entity.type
_entity.pdbx_description
1 polymer ?
#
loop_
_entity_poly.entity_id
_entity_poly.type
_entity_poly.pdbx_seq_one_letter_code
_entity_poly.pdbx_strand_id
1 'polypeptide(L)'
;SFKMQIAYRQVTCYIYIDKDLEAAFLADRRIVVNIVVLAGGTSTERDVSIMTSMMVCGSLRRNGHHANMIDVFTGSGKYKHSSEFFQEDNDLKKLADSMKEQSAGIAKLVEERERIGGGFFGPGVLELCQAADIVYIGLHGANGEDGKIQAAFDLMGIKYTGTGYLSSAISMSKEL
;
A
#
# COMPACT_ATOMS: atom_id res chain seq x y z
N SER A 1 4.46 -13.49 -17.47
CA SER A 1 3.88 -12.44 -16.61
C SER A 1 2.87 -11.64 -17.43
N PHE A 2 1.65 -11.58 -16.95
CA PHE A 2 0.57 -10.82 -17.58
C PHE A 2 0.51 -9.42 -16.98
N LYS A 3 0.17 -8.43 -17.83
CA LYS A 3 0.05 -7.04 -17.45
C LYS A 3 -1.43 -6.68 -17.39
N MET A 4 -2.00 -6.61 -16.19
CA MET A 4 -3.37 -6.12 -16.02
C MET A 4 -3.36 -4.61 -15.91
N GLN A 5 -4.15 -3.94 -16.76
CA GLN A 5 -4.29 -2.49 -16.74
C GLN A 5 -5.56 -2.12 -15.98
N ILE A 6 -5.41 -1.40 -14.86
CA ILE A 6 -6.53 -0.78 -14.16
C ILE A 6 -6.51 0.69 -14.53
N ALA A 7 -7.46 1.12 -15.38
CA ALA A 7 -7.62 2.50 -15.79
C ALA A 7 -8.71 3.17 -14.96
N TYR A 8 -8.38 4.23 -14.24
CA TYR A 8 -9.33 5.16 -13.65
C TYR A 8 -8.91 6.59 -14.02
N ARG A 9 -9.77 7.26 -14.77
CA ARG A 9 -9.76 8.68 -15.28
C ARG A 9 -8.44 9.49 -15.28
N GLN A 10 -7.27 8.93 -15.38
CA GLN A 10 -5.92 9.53 -15.55
C GLN A 10 -4.80 8.78 -14.81
N VAL A 11 -5.10 7.70 -14.07
CA VAL A 11 -4.07 6.87 -13.45
C VAL A 11 -4.11 5.48 -14.08
N THR A 12 -3.05 5.12 -14.79
CA THR A 12 -2.87 3.76 -15.31
C THR A 12 -1.92 3.03 -14.38
N CYS A 13 -2.44 2.07 -13.63
CA CYS A 13 -1.62 1.20 -12.78
C CYS A 13 -1.42 -0.14 -13.48
N TYR A 14 -0.19 -0.64 -13.52
CA TYR A 14 0.14 -1.94 -14.08
C TYR A 14 0.42 -2.92 -12.95
N ILE A 15 -0.31 -4.03 -12.93
CA ILE A 15 -0.08 -5.13 -12.00
C ILE A 15 0.62 -6.25 -12.77
N TYR A 16 1.80 -6.67 -12.31
CA TYR A 16 2.46 -7.86 -12.81
C TYR A 16 1.97 -9.07 -12.03
N ILE A 17 1.24 -9.96 -12.68
CA ILE A 17 0.64 -11.15 -12.07
C ILE A 17 1.49 -12.37 -12.47
N ASP A 18 1.73 -13.27 -11.52
CA ASP A 18 2.41 -14.53 -11.74
C ASP A 18 1.57 -15.45 -12.66
N LYS A 19 2.24 -16.33 -13.43
CA LYS A 19 1.59 -17.22 -14.42
C LYS A 19 0.52 -18.13 -13.81
N ASP A 20 0.68 -18.52 -12.55
CA ASP A 20 -0.28 -19.37 -11.87
C ASP A 20 -1.57 -18.62 -11.50
N LEU A 21 -1.47 -17.32 -11.21
CA LEU A 21 -2.63 -16.44 -11.04
C LEU A 21 -3.32 -16.12 -12.39
N GLU A 22 -2.55 -16.07 -13.49
CA GLU A 22 -3.09 -15.85 -14.85
C GLU A 22 -4.01 -17.01 -15.28
N ALA A 23 -3.59 -18.25 -15.05
CA ALA A 23 -4.40 -19.43 -15.37
C ALA A 23 -5.71 -19.49 -14.57
N ALA A 24 -5.68 -19.06 -13.32
CA ALA A 24 -6.87 -18.98 -12.46
C ALA A 24 -7.80 -17.82 -12.84
N PHE A 25 -7.27 -16.70 -13.33
CA PHE A 25 -8.06 -15.56 -13.80
C PHE A 25 -8.82 -15.86 -15.10
N LEU A 26 -8.22 -16.68 -15.98
CA LEU A 26 -8.83 -17.10 -17.25
C LEU A 26 -9.95 -18.18 -17.08
N ALA A 27 -10.06 -18.79 -15.91
CA ALA A 27 -11.04 -19.84 -15.61
C ALA A 27 -12.43 -19.31 -15.16
N ASP A 28 -12.77 -18.05 -15.40
CA ASP A 28 -14.07 -17.39 -15.10
C ASP A 28 -14.57 -17.55 -13.64
N ARG A 29 -13.66 -17.81 -12.70
CA ARG A 29 -13.95 -17.70 -11.27
C ARG A 29 -13.36 -16.39 -10.77
N ARG A 30 -14.19 -15.47 -10.31
CA ARG A 30 -13.76 -14.24 -9.62
C ARG A 30 -12.85 -14.62 -8.46
N ILE A 31 -11.54 -14.52 -8.67
CA ILE A 31 -10.57 -14.77 -7.60
C ILE A 31 -10.69 -13.58 -6.65
N VAL A 32 -11.13 -13.88 -5.43
CA VAL A 32 -11.10 -12.92 -4.33
C VAL A 32 -9.69 -12.94 -3.75
N VAL A 33 -9.04 -11.79 -3.70
CA VAL A 33 -7.69 -11.63 -3.14
C VAL A 33 -7.71 -10.70 -1.94
N ASN A 34 -6.82 -10.96 -1.00
CA ASN A 34 -6.57 -10.13 0.18
C ASN A 34 -5.54 -9.05 -0.17
N ILE A 35 -5.93 -7.80 -0.10
CA ILE A 35 -5.13 -6.67 -0.56
C ILE A 35 -4.90 -5.69 0.59
N VAL A 36 -3.64 -5.43 0.91
CA VAL A 36 -3.26 -4.29 1.74
C VAL A 36 -3.09 -3.07 0.84
N VAL A 37 -3.76 -1.98 1.17
CA VAL A 37 -3.59 -0.69 0.52
C VAL A 37 -2.76 0.20 1.45
N LEU A 38 -1.48 0.42 1.11
CA LEU A 38 -0.61 1.31 1.88
C LEU A 38 -0.94 2.77 1.58
N ALA A 39 -1.14 3.55 2.63
CA ALA A 39 -1.49 4.96 2.59
C ALA A 39 -0.60 5.79 3.51
N GLY A 40 -0.71 7.10 3.43
CA GLY A 40 -0.08 8.02 4.36
C GLY A 40 1.43 8.17 4.16
N GLY A 41 2.22 7.72 5.12
CA GLY A 41 3.67 7.90 5.12
C GLY A 41 4.10 9.24 5.70
N THR A 42 5.34 9.68 5.39
CA THR A 42 5.98 10.85 6.00
C THR A 42 6.29 11.98 5.00
N SER A 43 5.93 11.79 3.71
CA SER A 43 6.18 12.81 2.68
C SER A 43 5.21 13.99 2.79
N THR A 44 5.53 15.09 2.12
CA THR A 44 4.63 16.26 2.00
C THR A 44 3.34 15.93 1.22
N GLU A 45 3.32 14.82 0.49
CA GLU A 45 2.17 14.35 -0.30
C GLU A 45 1.30 13.32 0.47
N ARG A 46 1.48 13.23 1.79
CA ARG A 46 0.75 12.30 2.65
C ARG A 46 -0.76 12.34 2.46
N ASP A 47 -1.37 13.51 2.43
CA ASP A 47 -2.81 13.66 2.29
C ASP A 47 -3.32 13.22 0.91
N VAL A 48 -2.50 13.44 -0.13
CA VAL A 48 -2.78 12.93 -1.49
C VAL A 48 -2.75 11.40 -1.49
N SER A 49 -1.74 10.81 -0.84
CA SER A 49 -1.63 9.36 -0.65
C SER A 49 -2.87 8.77 0.03
N ILE A 50 -3.34 9.36 1.12
CA ILE A 50 -4.53 8.90 1.85
C ILE A 50 -5.76 8.93 0.95
N MET A 51 -5.97 10.01 0.20
CA MET A 51 -7.14 10.14 -0.69
C MET A 51 -7.09 9.16 -1.85
N THR A 52 -5.95 9.03 -2.51
CA THR A 52 -5.77 8.08 -3.62
C THR A 52 -6.01 6.65 -3.13
N SER A 53 -5.41 6.28 -1.99
CA SER A 53 -5.56 4.95 -1.38
C SER A 53 -7.01 4.65 -1.01
N MET A 54 -7.74 5.63 -0.46
CA MET A 54 -9.17 5.48 -0.16
C MET A 54 -9.99 5.15 -1.41
N MET A 55 -9.76 5.87 -2.52
CA MET A 55 -10.47 5.65 -3.78
C MET A 55 -10.17 4.27 -4.38
N VAL A 56 -8.89 3.87 -4.36
CA VAL A 56 -8.44 2.57 -4.86
C VAL A 56 -9.02 1.45 -4.00
N CYS A 57 -8.92 1.55 -2.68
CA CYS A 57 -9.47 0.56 -1.75
C CYS A 57 -10.98 0.36 -1.97
N GLY A 58 -11.74 1.44 -2.10
CA GLY A 58 -13.17 1.39 -2.42
C GLY A 58 -13.46 0.74 -3.78
N SER A 59 -12.61 0.96 -4.78
CA SER A 59 -12.75 0.31 -6.08
C SER A 59 -12.47 -1.19 -6.01
N LEU A 60 -11.43 -1.60 -5.29
CA LEU A 60 -11.08 -3.01 -5.07
C LEU A 60 -12.21 -3.76 -4.35
N ARG A 61 -12.80 -3.16 -3.29
CA ARG A 61 -13.97 -3.74 -2.61
C ARG A 61 -15.18 -3.89 -3.52
N ARG A 62 -15.50 -2.88 -4.35
CA ARG A 62 -16.60 -2.98 -5.34
C ARG A 62 -16.38 -4.08 -6.36
N ASN A 63 -15.14 -4.44 -6.65
CA ASN A 63 -14.78 -5.55 -7.53
C ASN A 63 -14.74 -6.91 -6.81
N GLY A 64 -15.10 -6.97 -5.53
CA GLY A 64 -15.26 -8.19 -4.76
C GLY A 64 -13.98 -8.69 -4.09
N HIS A 65 -12.93 -7.87 -3.99
CA HIS A 65 -11.70 -8.21 -3.27
C HIS A 65 -11.79 -7.80 -1.79
N HIS A 66 -11.07 -8.50 -0.94
CA HIS A 66 -10.88 -8.15 0.47
C HIS A 66 -9.75 -7.11 0.57
N ALA A 67 -10.09 -5.84 0.48
CA ALA A 67 -9.13 -4.74 0.50
C ALA A 67 -9.33 -3.85 1.73
N ASN A 68 -8.23 -3.50 2.40
CA ASN A 68 -8.28 -2.51 3.46
C ASN A 68 -7.03 -1.61 3.46
N MET A 69 -7.19 -0.36 3.98
CA MET A 69 -6.10 0.62 4.03
C MET A 69 -5.42 0.58 5.39
N ILE A 70 -4.09 0.79 5.37
CA ILE A 70 -3.29 1.05 6.56
C ILE A 70 -2.28 2.14 6.28
N ASP A 71 -2.06 3.03 7.26
CA ASP A 71 -0.98 3.99 7.18
C ASP A 71 0.36 3.29 7.38
N VAL A 72 1.28 3.46 6.42
CA VAL A 72 2.56 2.77 6.44
C VAL A 72 3.44 3.17 7.62
N PHE A 73 3.32 4.44 8.06
CA PHE A 73 4.17 4.97 9.12
C PHE A 73 3.53 4.83 10.50
N THR A 74 2.26 5.23 10.68
CA THR A 74 1.61 5.10 11.99
C THR A 74 1.22 3.67 12.32
N GLY A 75 0.91 2.87 11.28
CA GLY A 75 0.52 1.48 11.45
C GLY A 75 -0.80 1.28 12.19
N SER A 76 -1.00 0.09 12.70
CA SER A 76 -2.13 -0.24 13.59
C SER A 76 -1.79 -1.44 14.46
N GLY A 77 -1.80 -1.27 15.77
CA GLY A 77 -1.73 -2.37 16.73
C GLY A 77 -3.08 -3.04 17.03
N LYS A 78 -4.14 -2.70 16.27
CA LYS A 78 -5.52 -3.14 16.53
C LYS A 78 -5.74 -4.61 16.23
N TYR A 79 -5.10 -5.14 15.19
CA TYR A 79 -5.40 -6.47 14.66
C TYR A 79 -4.53 -7.53 15.32
N LYS A 80 -5.15 -8.55 15.93
CA LYS A 80 -4.48 -9.73 16.48
C LYS A 80 -4.17 -10.75 15.38
N HIS A 81 -5.04 -10.83 14.37
CA HIS A 81 -4.89 -11.71 13.23
C HIS A 81 -5.11 -10.93 11.94
N SER A 82 -4.35 -11.23 10.89
CA SER A 82 -4.48 -10.60 9.58
C SER A 82 -5.87 -10.77 8.94
N SER A 83 -6.56 -11.87 9.24
CA SER A 83 -7.93 -12.10 8.78
C SER A 83 -8.92 -11.03 9.26
N GLU A 84 -8.74 -10.51 10.47
CA GLU A 84 -9.58 -9.43 11.01
C GLU A 84 -9.46 -8.16 10.14
N PHE A 85 -8.23 -7.85 9.70
CA PHE A 85 -7.98 -6.71 8.82
C PHE A 85 -8.66 -6.87 7.46
N PHE A 86 -8.55 -8.02 6.81
CA PHE A 86 -9.12 -8.23 5.48
C PHE A 86 -10.65 -8.36 5.48
N GLN A 87 -11.25 -8.81 6.58
CA GLN A 87 -12.70 -8.97 6.73
C GLN A 87 -13.39 -7.71 7.28
N GLU A 88 -12.63 -6.71 7.74
CA GLU A 88 -13.20 -5.50 8.30
C GLU A 88 -13.87 -4.66 7.21
N ASP A 89 -15.18 -4.49 7.31
CA ASP A 89 -15.97 -3.57 6.48
C ASP A 89 -16.08 -2.20 7.17
N ASN A 90 -14.95 -1.51 7.26
CA ASN A 90 -14.87 -0.18 7.82
C ASN A 90 -15.30 0.90 6.82
N ASP A 91 -15.77 2.03 7.34
CA ASP A 91 -16.02 3.25 6.56
C ASP A 91 -14.68 3.87 6.14
N LEU A 92 -14.33 3.69 4.87
CA LEU A 92 -13.06 4.17 4.30
C LEU A 92 -12.91 5.71 4.40
N LYS A 93 -14.03 6.45 4.35
CA LYS A 93 -13.99 7.90 4.50
C LYS A 93 -13.60 8.29 5.92
N LYS A 94 -14.24 7.70 6.92
CA LYS A 94 -13.89 7.94 8.33
C LYS A 94 -12.46 7.53 8.63
N LEU A 95 -12.00 6.43 8.06
CA LEU A 95 -10.62 5.98 8.20
C LEU A 95 -9.65 6.99 7.59
N ALA A 96 -9.91 7.48 6.37
CA ALA A 96 -9.10 8.49 5.70
C ALA A 96 -9.09 9.82 6.46
N ASP A 97 -10.23 10.26 6.96
CA ASP A 97 -10.35 11.50 7.76
C ASP A 97 -9.52 11.38 9.06
N SER A 98 -9.60 10.24 9.77
CA SER A 98 -8.78 9.97 10.95
C SER A 98 -7.27 9.96 10.64
N MET A 99 -6.85 9.37 9.51
CA MET A 99 -5.45 9.39 9.08
C MET A 99 -4.97 10.82 8.79
N LYS A 100 -5.82 11.68 8.20
CA LYS A 100 -5.50 13.09 7.93
C LYS A 100 -5.39 13.92 9.21
N GLU A 101 -6.25 13.70 10.18
CA GLU A 101 -6.14 14.37 11.48
C GLU A 101 -4.78 14.13 12.14
N GLN A 102 -4.18 12.95 11.93
CA GLN A 102 -2.85 12.61 12.42
C GLN A 102 -1.72 13.34 11.64
N SER A 103 -1.99 13.87 10.44
CA SER A 103 -0.96 14.50 9.60
C SER A 103 -0.25 15.66 10.29
N ALA A 104 -0.95 16.45 11.10
CA ALA A 104 -0.35 17.56 11.86
C ALA A 104 0.72 17.13 12.87
N GLY A 105 0.66 15.89 13.35
CA GLY A 105 1.60 15.32 14.32
C GLY A 105 2.74 14.49 13.72
N ILE A 106 2.73 14.26 12.41
CA ILE A 106 3.66 13.32 11.77
C ILE A 106 5.12 13.74 11.93
N ALA A 107 5.46 15.01 11.76
CA ALA A 107 6.84 15.49 11.91
C ALA A 107 7.41 15.16 13.30
N LYS A 108 6.63 15.41 14.35
CA LYS A 108 7.03 15.09 15.72
C LYS A 108 7.17 13.57 15.93
N LEU A 109 6.30 12.79 15.35
CA LEU A 109 6.37 11.34 15.44
C LEU A 109 7.58 10.77 14.69
N VAL A 110 8.01 11.39 13.58
CA VAL A 110 9.23 11.04 12.85
C VAL A 110 10.45 11.28 13.75
N GLU A 111 10.58 12.49 14.33
CA GLU A 111 11.69 12.84 15.23
C GLU A 111 11.78 11.90 16.44
N GLU A 112 10.64 11.59 17.05
CA GLU A 112 10.60 10.67 18.19
C GLU A 112 11.01 9.25 17.80
N ARG A 113 10.56 8.76 16.65
CA ARG A 113 10.90 7.42 16.16
C ARG A 113 12.38 7.33 15.80
N GLU A 114 12.96 8.34 15.16
CA GLU A 114 14.39 8.40 14.87
C GLU A 114 15.22 8.40 16.15
N ARG A 115 14.81 9.14 17.16
CA ARG A 115 15.50 9.22 18.46
C ARG A 115 15.59 7.86 19.16
N ILE A 116 14.61 6.98 18.97
CA ILE A 116 14.61 5.63 19.57
C ILE A 116 15.15 4.54 18.64
N GLY A 117 15.66 4.91 17.45
CA GLY A 117 16.16 3.96 16.45
C GLY A 117 15.06 3.12 15.80
N GLY A 118 13.81 3.61 15.77
CA GLY A 118 12.68 2.94 15.16
C GLY A 118 12.71 2.97 13.64
N GLY A 119 12.19 1.93 13.01
CA GLY A 119 12.10 1.81 11.55
C GLY A 119 10.96 2.64 10.94
N PHE A 120 10.91 2.65 9.60
CA PHE A 120 9.89 3.37 8.85
C PHE A 120 8.49 2.75 8.98
N PHE A 121 8.39 1.43 9.00
CA PHE A 121 7.11 0.74 9.09
C PHE A 121 6.52 0.81 10.49
N GLY A 122 5.25 1.24 10.57
CA GLY A 122 4.48 1.26 11.81
C GLY A 122 4.09 -0.14 12.31
N PRO A 123 3.59 -0.24 13.55
CA PRO A 123 3.15 -1.50 14.13
C PRO A 123 2.15 -2.24 13.24
N GLY A 124 2.34 -3.54 13.02
CA GLY A 124 1.45 -4.43 12.29
C GLY A 124 1.51 -4.29 10.76
N VAL A 125 2.23 -3.30 10.20
CA VAL A 125 2.25 -3.05 8.74
C VAL A 125 2.91 -4.20 7.99
N LEU A 126 4.10 -4.62 8.39
CA LEU A 126 4.84 -5.67 7.69
C LEU A 126 4.15 -7.03 7.80
N GLU A 127 3.59 -7.34 8.95
CA GLU A 127 2.83 -8.57 9.20
C GLU A 127 1.59 -8.64 8.31
N LEU A 128 0.87 -7.54 8.14
CA LEU A 128 -0.28 -7.47 7.24
C LEU A 128 0.14 -7.57 5.78
N CYS A 129 1.23 -6.90 5.38
CA CYS A 129 1.76 -6.98 4.02
C CYS A 129 2.24 -8.39 3.67
N GLN A 130 2.86 -9.12 4.61
CA GLN A 130 3.25 -10.52 4.42
C GLN A 130 2.07 -11.47 4.31
N ALA A 131 0.96 -11.17 4.99
CA ALA A 131 -0.26 -11.98 4.96
C ALA A 131 -1.15 -11.67 3.74
N ALA A 132 -0.89 -10.60 3.01
CA ALA A 132 -1.64 -10.21 1.81
C ALA A 132 -1.22 -11.06 0.59
N ASP A 133 -2.16 -11.27 -0.32
CA ASP A 133 -1.85 -11.83 -1.65
C ASP A 133 -1.07 -10.83 -2.50
N ILE A 134 -1.37 -9.52 -2.33
CA ILE A 134 -0.68 -8.41 -2.96
C ILE A 134 -0.84 -7.12 -2.14
N VAL A 135 0.16 -6.25 -2.20
CA VAL A 135 0.15 -4.92 -1.59
C VAL A 135 0.01 -3.85 -2.68
N TYR A 136 -0.99 -2.99 -2.56
CA TYR A 136 -1.08 -1.77 -3.35
C TYR A 136 -0.29 -0.65 -2.65
N ILE A 137 0.75 -0.13 -3.31
CA ILE A 137 1.52 0.99 -2.81
C ILE A 137 0.84 2.28 -3.28
N GLY A 138 0.06 2.91 -2.40
CA GLY A 138 -0.64 4.17 -2.65
C GLY A 138 0.12 5.40 -2.12
N LEU A 139 1.42 5.23 -1.85
CA LEU A 139 2.28 6.28 -1.34
C LEU A 139 2.79 7.19 -2.46
N HIS A 140 2.98 8.47 -2.14
CA HIS A 140 3.54 9.46 -3.06
C HIS A 140 4.80 10.10 -2.46
N GLY A 141 5.72 10.49 -3.35
CA GLY A 141 6.98 11.15 -2.98
C GLY A 141 7.98 10.21 -2.28
N ALA A 142 8.72 10.78 -1.34
CA ALA A 142 9.79 10.06 -0.63
C ALA A 142 9.28 8.81 0.09
N ASN A 143 10.07 7.75 0.06
CA ASN A 143 9.81 6.40 0.57
C ASN A 143 8.73 5.61 -0.19
N GLY A 144 7.87 6.25 -0.98
CA GLY A 144 6.84 5.57 -1.79
C GLY A 144 7.28 5.31 -3.22
N GLU A 145 7.92 6.32 -3.85
CA GLU A 145 8.28 6.32 -5.27
C GLU A 145 9.78 6.23 -5.53
N ASP A 146 10.61 6.30 -4.50
CA ASP A 146 12.08 6.30 -4.56
C ASP A 146 12.73 4.90 -4.50
N GLY A 147 11.94 3.84 -4.54
CA GLY A 147 12.41 2.45 -4.57
C GLY A 147 12.68 1.82 -3.21
N LYS A 148 12.65 2.56 -2.10
CA LYS A 148 12.99 2.02 -0.77
C LYS A 148 12.02 0.97 -0.27
N ILE A 149 10.71 1.24 -0.35
CA ILE A 149 9.68 0.26 0.03
C ILE A 149 9.72 -0.95 -0.89
N GLN A 150 9.87 -0.72 -2.20
CA GLN A 150 9.98 -1.77 -3.19
C GLN A 150 11.16 -2.71 -2.90
N ALA A 151 12.34 -2.14 -2.57
CA ALA A 151 13.51 -2.94 -2.19
C ALA A 151 13.30 -3.74 -0.90
N ALA A 152 12.64 -3.14 0.10
CA ALA A 152 12.30 -3.85 1.33
C ALA A 152 11.33 -5.01 1.05
N PHE A 153 10.33 -4.81 0.20
CA PHE A 153 9.36 -5.84 -0.16
C PHE A 153 9.98 -6.95 -1.00
N ASP A 154 10.90 -6.62 -1.93
CA ASP A 154 11.65 -7.61 -2.69
C ASP A 154 12.45 -8.55 -1.76
N LEU A 155 13.15 -7.99 -0.76
CA LEU A 155 13.89 -8.77 0.23
C LEU A 155 12.99 -9.67 1.11
N MET A 156 11.76 -9.23 1.36
CA MET A 156 10.80 -9.95 2.19
C MET A 156 9.89 -10.90 1.37
N GLY A 157 10.01 -10.93 0.04
CA GLY A 157 9.14 -11.72 -0.83
C GLY A 157 7.70 -11.23 -0.87
N ILE A 158 7.43 -9.97 -0.52
CA ILE A 158 6.10 -9.36 -0.54
C ILE A 158 5.78 -8.92 -1.97
N LYS A 159 4.63 -9.35 -2.49
CA LYS A 159 4.16 -8.94 -3.81
C LYS A 159 3.52 -7.56 -3.71
N TYR A 160 3.84 -6.66 -4.65
CA TYR A 160 3.32 -5.28 -4.66
C TYR A 160 3.01 -4.79 -6.07
N THR A 161 2.26 -3.69 -6.14
CA THR A 161 1.93 -2.99 -7.39
C THR A 161 2.95 -1.90 -7.68
N GLY A 162 3.26 -1.68 -8.97
CA GLY A 162 4.13 -0.60 -9.42
C GLY A 162 5.43 -1.11 -10.05
N THR A 163 6.38 -0.19 -10.22
CA THR A 163 7.72 -0.51 -10.76
C THR A 163 8.64 -1.04 -9.68
N GLY A 164 9.61 -1.88 -10.07
CA GLY A 164 10.62 -2.40 -9.16
C GLY A 164 11.53 -1.28 -8.60
N TYR A 165 12.26 -1.60 -7.54
CA TYR A 165 13.07 -0.63 -6.77
C TYR A 165 14.07 0.16 -7.64
N LEU A 166 14.73 -0.50 -8.59
CA LEU A 166 15.76 0.15 -9.41
C LEU A 166 15.15 1.21 -10.35
N SER A 167 14.06 0.88 -11.04
CA SER A 167 13.36 1.82 -11.92
C SER A 167 12.80 3.02 -11.14
N SER A 168 12.24 2.78 -9.96
CA SER A 168 11.74 3.82 -9.07
C SER A 168 12.87 4.74 -8.62
N ALA A 169 14.00 4.19 -8.16
CA ALA A 169 15.15 4.97 -7.71
C ALA A 169 15.74 5.85 -8.83
N ILE A 170 15.90 5.30 -10.04
CA ILE A 170 16.43 6.04 -11.20
C ILE A 170 15.47 7.17 -11.61
N SER A 171 14.15 6.89 -11.63
CA SER A 171 13.15 7.87 -12.03
C SER A 171 13.05 9.07 -11.05
N MET A 172 13.36 8.86 -9.77
CA MET A 172 13.37 9.92 -8.77
C MET A 172 14.67 10.69 -8.69
N SER A 173 15.77 10.16 -9.25
CA SER A 173 17.07 10.85 -9.29
C SER A 173 17.06 11.88 -10.42
N LYS A 174 17.12 13.17 -10.08
CA LYS A 174 17.23 14.27 -11.05
C LYS A 174 18.65 14.52 -11.54
N GLU A 175 19.62 13.76 -11.03
CA GLU A 175 21.06 13.92 -11.32
C GLU A 175 21.59 12.85 -12.30
N LEU A 176 20.77 11.93 -12.71
CA LEU A 176 21.00 10.92 -13.73
C LEU A 176 20.22 11.27 -14.99
#